data_e2ea290f9603b6838c8d6ddccf9f6387
#
_entry.id   e2ea290f9603b6838c8d6ddccf9f6387
#
_cell.length_a   1.000
_cell.length_b   1.000
_cell.length_c   1.000
_cell.angle_alpha   90.00
_cell.angle_beta   90.00
_cell.angle_gamma   90.00
#
_symmetry.space_group_name_H-M   'P 1'
#
loop_
_entity.id
_entity.type
_entity.pdbx_description
1 polymer ?
#
loop_
_entity_poly.entity_id
_entity_poly.type
_entity_poly.pdbx_seq_one_letter_code
_entity_poly.pdbx_strand_id
1 'polypeptide(L)'
;MLRFQLWKIITIIFVISIGITYALPNFYPPSPAVQITLDSSLGKISPNIARRIYQMAEDTSVNFTSNISNDTDGYDSILIKAENYQDQIKLKEYLEQNLEQEFIIALNLAPNTPSWLSEIQASPMKLGLDLRGGVHFLMEVDSELLIATRLESYLADIKRKFREERISISRSEISEKKILFSTRTDASNQL
;
A
#
# COMPACT_ATOMS: atom_id res chain seq x y z
N MET A 1 -25.57 -54.90 13.53
CA MET A 1 -24.65 -53.97 14.24
C MET A 1 -23.53 -53.58 13.29
N LEU A 2 -23.49 -52.33 12.88
CA LEU A 2 -22.42 -51.80 12.05
C LEU A 2 -21.14 -51.70 12.91
N ARG A 3 -20.21 -52.64 12.72
CA ARG A 3 -18.89 -52.56 13.34
C ARG A 3 -18.07 -51.54 12.58
N PHE A 4 -18.08 -50.30 13.05
CA PHE A 4 -17.16 -49.27 12.54
C PHE A 4 -15.72 -49.69 12.90
N GLN A 5 -14.92 -49.90 11.90
CA GLN A 5 -13.50 -50.16 12.10
C GLN A 5 -12.83 -48.91 12.75
N LEU A 6 -12.08 -49.09 13.82
CA LEU A 6 -11.47 -47.98 14.59
C LEU A 6 -10.66 -47.05 13.67
N TRP A 7 -10.03 -47.58 12.64
CA TRP A 7 -9.32 -46.79 11.65
C TRP A 7 -10.21 -45.70 10.96
N LYS A 8 -11.45 -46.05 10.60
CA LYS A 8 -12.38 -45.09 9.98
C LYS A 8 -12.77 -43.97 10.94
N ILE A 9 -12.96 -44.29 12.23
CA ILE A 9 -13.23 -43.29 13.26
C ILE A 9 -12.07 -42.33 13.42
N ILE A 10 -10.86 -42.85 13.49
CA ILE A 10 -9.64 -42.04 13.60
C ILE A 10 -9.49 -41.12 12.39
N THR A 11 -9.72 -41.61 11.18
CA THR A 11 -9.66 -40.79 9.95
C THR A 11 -10.70 -39.66 9.98
N ILE A 12 -11.93 -39.95 10.41
CA ILE A 12 -12.99 -38.95 10.51
C ILE A 12 -12.62 -37.87 11.53
N ILE A 13 -12.15 -38.26 12.72
CA ILE A 13 -11.72 -37.33 13.77
C ILE A 13 -10.56 -36.45 13.25
N PHE A 14 -9.61 -37.04 12.55
CA PHE A 14 -8.46 -36.32 11.97
C PHE A 14 -8.90 -35.26 10.94
N VAL A 15 -9.81 -35.62 10.03
CA VAL A 15 -10.33 -34.69 9.03
C VAL A 15 -11.12 -33.54 9.69
N ILE A 16 -11.95 -33.88 10.70
CA ILE A 16 -12.70 -32.86 11.46
C ILE A 16 -11.73 -31.93 12.20
N SER A 17 -10.70 -32.47 12.83
CA SER A 17 -9.69 -31.68 13.55
C SER A 17 -8.99 -30.66 12.61
N ILE A 18 -8.58 -31.11 11.43
CA ILE A 18 -8.01 -30.22 10.41
C ILE A 18 -9.01 -29.14 10.01
N GLY A 19 -10.27 -29.52 9.73
CA GLY A 19 -11.33 -28.58 9.36
C GLY A 19 -11.56 -27.51 10.42
N ILE A 20 -11.61 -27.88 11.70
CA ILE A 20 -11.74 -26.95 12.83
C ILE A 20 -10.52 -26.01 12.88
N THR A 21 -9.30 -26.52 12.74
CA THR A 21 -8.09 -25.71 12.79
C THR A 21 -8.09 -24.63 11.70
N TYR A 22 -8.49 -24.99 10.48
CA TYR A 22 -8.58 -24.02 9.37
C TYR A 22 -9.79 -23.09 9.46
N ALA A 23 -10.82 -23.43 10.27
CA ALA A 23 -11.95 -22.54 10.53
C ALA A 23 -11.68 -21.53 11.66
N LEU A 24 -10.74 -21.79 12.56
CA LEU A 24 -10.38 -20.93 13.69
C LEU A 24 -10.09 -19.47 13.33
N PRO A 25 -9.38 -19.13 12.24
CA PRO A 25 -9.09 -17.73 11.89
C PRO A 25 -10.36 -16.86 11.75
N ASN A 26 -11.50 -17.45 11.39
CA ASN A 26 -12.76 -16.70 11.24
C ASN A 26 -13.33 -16.18 12.58
N PHE A 27 -12.88 -16.71 13.71
CA PHE A 27 -13.27 -16.22 15.04
C PHE A 27 -12.47 -14.98 15.48
N TYR A 28 -11.45 -14.60 14.73
CA TYR A 28 -10.62 -13.42 15.00
C TYR A 28 -10.98 -12.29 14.02
N PRO A 29 -11.93 -11.40 14.37
CA PRO A 29 -12.32 -10.31 13.50
C PRO A 29 -11.12 -9.37 13.29
N PRO A 30 -10.95 -8.81 12.07
CA PRO A 30 -9.91 -7.84 11.81
C PRO A 30 -10.12 -6.56 12.60
N SER A 31 -9.05 -5.95 13.10
CA SER A 31 -9.06 -4.65 13.76
C SER A 31 -8.85 -3.52 12.78
N PRO A 32 -9.43 -2.32 13.05
CA PRO A 32 -9.11 -1.12 12.30
C PRO A 32 -7.61 -0.82 12.41
N ALA A 33 -7.00 -0.42 11.30
CA ALA A 33 -5.57 -0.13 11.26
C ALA A 33 -5.27 1.02 10.27
N VAL A 34 -4.19 1.73 10.53
CA VAL A 34 -3.64 2.72 9.61
C VAL A 34 -2.46 2.10 8.91
N GLN A 35 -2.51 2.08 7.59
CA GLN A 35 -1.43 1.63 6.73
C GLN A 35 -0.67 2.83 6.19
N ILE A 36 0.64 2.81 6.35
CA ILE A 36 1.56 3.83 5.88
C ILE A 36 2.46 3.19 4.85
N THR A 37 2.47 3.75 3.65
CA THR A 37 3.34 3.34 2.54
C THR A 37 4.12 4.53 2.04
N LEU A 38 5.31 4.30 1.55
CA LEU A 38 6.08 5.30 0.83
C LEU A 38 5.64 5.31 -0.64
N ASP A 39 5.71 6.45 -1.31
CA ASP A 39 5.45 6.50 -2.75
C ASP A 39 6.39 5.51 -3.46
N SER A 40 5.85 4.72 -4.37
CA SER A 40 6.54 3.62 -5.07
C SER A 40 7.80 4.06 -5.83
N SER A 41 7.96 5.36 -6.08
CA SER A 41 9.16 5.95 -6.70
C SER A 41 10.33 6.09 -5.72
N LEU A 42 10.10 6.05 -4.41
CA LEU A 42 11.08 6.35 -3.36
C LEU A 42 11.64 5.11 -2.65
N GLY A 43 11.11 3.92 -2.96
CA GLY A 43 11.60 2.66 -2.42
C GLY A 43 10.93 2.23 -1.11
N LYS A 44 11.71 1.67 -0.19
CA LYS A 44 11.22 1.10 1.08
C LYS A 44 11.40 2.08 2.25
N ILE A 45 10.52 1.97 3.24
CA ILE A 45 10.61 2.73 4.49
C ILE A 45 11.78 2.19 5.31
N SER A 46 12.76 3.02 5.61
CA SER A 46 13.89 2.59 6.43
C SER A 46 13.48 2.30 7.89
N PRO A 47 14.18 1.40 8.60
CA PRO A 47 13.86 1.08 9.99
C PRO A 47 13.89 2.29 10.94
N ASN A 48 14.71 3.29 10.66
CA ASN A 48 14.79 4.51 11.46
C ASN A 48 13.53 5.37 11.30
N ILE A 49 13.04 5.48 10.07
CA ILE A 49 11.79 6.19 9.77
C ILE A 49 10.61 5.45 10.40
N ALA A 50 10.59 4.13 10.31
CA ALA A 50 9.56 3.31 10.96
C ALA A 50 9.49 3.57 12.46
N ARG A 51 10.62 3.58 13.18
CA ARG A 51 10.65 3.90 14.62
C ARG A 51 10.12 5.31 14.91
N ARG A 52 10.47 6.29 14.09
CA ARG A 52 9.97 7.66 14.23
C ARG A 52 8.45 7.73 14.07
N ILE A 53 7.90 7.00 13.09
CA ILE A 53 6.44 6.90 12.88
C ILE A 53 5.76 6.28 14.10
N TYR A 54 6.33 5.21 14.68
CA TYR A 54 5.78 4.60 15.89
C TYR A 54 5.85 5.54 17.09
N GLN A 55 6.94 6.28 17.29
CA GLN A 55 7.05 7.29 18.35
C GLN A 55 5.99 8.39 18.19
N MET A 56 5.78 8.87 16.96
CA MET A 56 4.70 9.83 16.67
C MET A 56 3.31 9.25 16.99
N ALA A 57 3.08 7.97 16.73
CA ALA A 57 1.82 7.32 17.08
C ALA A 57 1.64 7.20 18.61
N GLU A 58 2.70 6.96 19.37
CA GLU A 58 2.68 6.95 20.85
C GLU A 58 2.30 8.31 21.44
N ASP A 59 2.72 9.41 20.82
CA ASP A 59 2.40 10.77 21.26
C ASP A 59 0.91 11.11 21.11
N THR A 60 0.14 10.35 20.34
CA THR A 60 -1.30 10.62 20.09
C THR A 60 -2.23 10.25 21.23
N SER A 61 -1.78 9.64 22.32
CA SER A 61 -2.63 9.11 23.41
C SER A 61 -3.72 8.12 22.95
N VAL A 62 -3.54 7.54 21.78
CA VAL A 62 -4.44 6.55 21.19
C VAL A 62 -3.92 5.16 21.54
N ASN A 63 -4.83 4.28 21.96
CA ASN A 63 -4.48 2.88 22.18
C ASN A 63 -4.24 2.19 20.83
N PHE A 64 -3.02 1.77 20.59
CA PHE A 64 -2.67 1.02 19.39
C PHE A 64 -1.73 -0.15 19.69
N THR A 65 -1.69 -1.11 18.80
CA THR A 65 -0.75 -2.22 18.84
C THR A 65 0.09 -2.21 17.57
N SER A 66 1.40 -2.11 17.72
CA SER A 66 2.34 -2.18 16.61
C SER A 66 3.03 -3.54 16.59
N ASN A 67 3.10 -4.16 15.43
CA ASN A 67 3.96 -5.31 15.19
C ASN A 67 5.13 -4.86 14.32
N ILE A 68 6.23 -4.51 14.96
CA ILE A 68 7.50 -4.24 14.26
C ILE A 68 8.13 -5.59 13.98
N SER A 69 8.10 -6.04 12.73
CA SER A 69 9.01 -7.11 12.33
C SER A 69 10.43 -6.52 12.25
N ASN A 70 11.41 -7.24 12.80
CA ASN A 70 12.83 -6.83 12.75
C ASN A 70 13.39 -7.07 11.33
N ASP A 71 12.86 -6.36 10.35
CA ASP A 71 13.34 -6.46 8.98
C ASP A 71 14.47 -5.45 8.78
N THR A 72 15.66 -5.93 8.45
CA THR A 72 16.85 -5.10 8.23
C THR A 72 16.85 -4.41 6.88
N ASP A 73 16.04 -4.92 5.93
CA ASP A 73 16.03 -4.44 4.54
C ASP A 73 15.00 -3.32 4.29
N GLY A 74 14.26 -2.90 5.34
CA GLY A 74 13.20 -1.89 5.25
C GLY A 74 11.81 -2.47 4.99
N TYR A 75 10.80 -1.64 5.14
CA TYR A 75 9.39 -2.02 5.09
C TYR A 75 8.73 -1.50 3.83
N ASP A 76 7.99 -2.33 3.12
CA ASP A 76 7.13 -1.90 2.01
C ASP A 76 5.91 -1.11 2.54
N SER A 77 5.42 -1.48 3.73
CA SER A 77 4.35 -0.77 4.43
C SER A 77 4.43 -0.98 5.93
N ILE A 78 3.98 0.00 6.69
CA ILE A 78 3.81 -0.07 8.14
C ILE A 78 2.33 -0.15 8.44
N LEU A 79 1.93 -1.07 9.32
CA LEU A 79 0.54 -1.26 9.72
C LEU A 79 0.42 -1.05 11.23
N ILE A 80 -0.29 0.01 11.63
CA ILE A 80 -0.55 0.35 13.03
C ILE A 80 -2.01 0.02 13.33
N LYS A 81 -2.25 -0.94 14.23
CA LYS A 81 -3.60 -1.37 14.63
C LYS A 81 -4.14 -0.42 15.67
N ALA A 82 -5.33 0.12 15.46
CA ALA A 82 -6.08 0.89 16.42
C ALA A 82 -7.09 -0.01 17.15
N GLU A 83 -7.50 0.39 18.36
CA GLU A 83 -8.48 -0.36 19.14
C GLU A 83 -9.90 -0.20 18.57
N ASN A 84 -10.21 0.98 18.04
CA ASN A 84 -11.51 1.28 17.46
C ASN A 84 -11.40 2.19 16.23
N TYR A 85 -12.53 2.38 15.51
CA TYR A 85 -12.55 3.22 14.31
C TYR A 85 -12.32 4.72 14.57
N GLN A 86 -12.69 5.21 15.76
CA GLN A 86 -12.47 6.61 16.11
C GLN A 86 -10.97 6.90 16.31
N ASP A 87 -10.29 5.98 16.99
CA ASP A 87 -8.85 6.07 17.21
C ASP A 87 -8.07 5.90 15.89
N GLN A 88 -8.55 5.05 14.99
CA GLN A 88 -7.99 4.92 13.65
C GLN A 88 -8.03 6.25 12.88
N ILE A 89 -9.16 6.96 12.93
CA ILE A 89 -9.31 8.24 12.24
C ILE A 89 -8.40 9.31 12.86
N LYS A 90 -8.38 9.43 14.20
CA LYS A 90 -7.50 10.37 14.91
C LYS A 90 -6.03 10.12 14.59
N LEU A 91 -5.62 8.85 14.61
CA LEU A 91 -4.26 8.45 14.29
C LEU A 91 -3.90 8.83 12.85
N LYS A 92 -4.81 8.58 11.89
CA LYS A 92 -4.63 8.98 10.51
C LYS A 92 -4.44 10.49 10.38
N GLU A 93 -5.36 11.29 10.93
CA GLU A 93 -5.30 12.76 10.86
C GLU A 93 -4.01 13.31 11.48
N TYR A 94 -3.59 12.76 12.62
CA TYR A 94 -2.36 13.18 13.27
C TYR A 94 -1.12 12.85 12.43
N LEU A 95 -1.07 11.67 11.84
CA LEU A 95 0.04 11.25 10.99
C LEU A 95 0.08 12.04 9.68
N GLU A 96 -1.08 12.37 9.07
CA GLU A 96 -1.16 13.22 7.86
C GLU A 96 -0.65 14.65 8.11
N GLN A 97 -0.80 15.16 9.33
CA GLN A 97 -0.33 16.51 9.69
C GLN A 97 1.18 16.55 10.01
N ASN A 98 1.75 15.45 10.47
CA ASN A 98 3.12 15.39 10.98
C ASN A 98 4.11 14.66 10.07
N LEU A 99 3.63 13.88 9.11
CA LEU A 99 4.45 13.19 8.11
C LEU A 99 4.56 14.01 6.83
N GLU A 100 5.67 13.82 6.13
CA GLU A 100 5.94 14.47 4.84
C GLU A 100 5.00 13.93 3.75
N GLN A 101 4.80 14.70 2.69
CA GLN A 101 3.88 14.36 1.58
C GLN A 101 4.31 13.12 0.75
N GLU A 102 5.47 12.57 1.04
CA GLU A 102 6.00 11.36 0.42
C GLU A 102 5.32 10.08 0.94
N PHE A 103 4.61 10.18 2.09
CA PHE A 103 3.92 9.05 2.70
C PHE A 103 2.44 9.04 2.33
N ILE A 104 1.99 7.88 1.89
CA ILE A 104 0.57 7.61 1.63
C ILE A 104 -0.01 6.92 2.86
N ILE A 105 -0.97 7.58 3.51
CA ILE A 105 -1.63 7.09 4.72
C ILE A 105 -3.04 6.66 4.38
N ALA A 106 -3.33 5.37 4.54
CA ALA A 106 -4.62 4.78 4.21
C ALA A 106 -5.26 4.08 5.41
N LEU A 107 -6.59 4.14 5.49
CA LEU A 107 -7.36 3.32 6.43
C LEU A 107 -7.43 1.89 5.92
N ASN A 108 -7.08 0.94 6.76
CA ASN A 108 -7.09 -0.48 6.43
C ASN A 108 -7.61 -1.30 7.60
N LEU A 109 -7.72 -2.61 7.41
CA LEU A 109 -8.07 -3.58 8.43
C LEU A 109 -6.90 -4.55 8.60
N ALA A 110 -6.42 -4.68 9.82
CA ALA A 110 -5.34 -5.60 10.17
C ALA A 110 -5.90 -6.94 10.66
N PRO A 111 -5.37 -8.07 10.22
CA PRO A 111 -5.76 -9.36 10.75
C PRO A 111 -5.32 -9.50 12.22
N ASN A 112 -6.20 -10.08 13.05
CA ASN A 112 -5.92 -10.41 14.45
C ASN A 112 -5.59 -11.89 14.66
N THR A 113 -5.33 -12.61 13.57
CA THR A 113 -5.00 -14.02 13.63
C THR A 113 -3.72 -14.25 14.43
N PRO A 114 -3.71 -15.15 15.44
CA PRO A 114 -2.50 -15.51 16.17
C PRO A 114 -1.38 -16.01 15.25
N SER A 115 -0.12 -15.77 15.63
CA SER A 115 1.06 -16.09 14.81
C SER A 115 1.12 -17.57 14.42
N TRP A 116 0.80 -18.49 15.34
CA TRP A 116 0.80 -19.93 15.09
C TRP A 116 -0.19 -20.36 13.99
N LEU A 117 -1.33 -19.65 13.85
CA LEU A 117 -2.30 -19.88 12.77
C LEU A 117 -1.80 -19.31 11.43
N SER A 118 -1.12 -18.18 11.46
CA SER A 118 -0.52 -17.59 10.25
C SER A 118 0.65 -18.41 9.72
N GLU A 119 1.43 -19.06 10.60
CA GLU A 119 2.53 -19.97 10.22
C GLU A 119 2.05 -21.18 9.40
N ILE A 120 0.85 -21.72 9.72
CA ILE A 120 0.22 -22.80 8.95
C ILE A 120 -0.59 -22.28 7.76
N GLN A 121 -0.44 -20.98 7.40
CA GLN A 121 -1.15 -20.32 6.31
C GLN A 121 -2.69 -20.33 6.46
N ALA A 122 -3.20 -20.55 7.67
CA ALA A 122 -4.61 -20.44 7.96
C ALA A 122 -4.98 -18.95 8.06
N SER A 123 -5.68 -18.44 7.06
CA SER A 123 -6.15 -17.05 7.01
C SER A 123 -7.68 -16.97 7.12
N PRO A 124 -8.23 -15.90 7.71
CA PRO A 124 -9.68 -15.73 7.76
C PRO A 124 -10.25 -15.59 6.34
N MET A 125 -11.50 -16.01 6.19
CA MET A 125 -12.22 -15.92 4.92
C MET A 125 -12.32 -14.46 4.49
N LYS A 126 -11.89 -14.17 3.27
CA LYS A 126 -12.05 -12.86 2.66
C LYS A 126 -13.51 -12.69 2.26
N LEU A 127 -14.28 -12.01 3.11
CA LEU A 127 -15.67 -11.68 2.79
C LEU A 127 -15.71 -10.71 1.61
N GLY A 128 -16.50 -11.06 0.60
CA GLY A 128 -16.75 -10.16 -0.52
C GLY A 128 -17.54 -8.92 -0.09
N LEU A 129 -17.63 -7.94 -0.98
CA LEU A 129 -18.33 -6.68 -0.75
C LEU A 129 -19.81 -6.90 -0.37
N ASP A 130 -20.45 -7.92 -0.93
CA ASP A 130 -21.83 -8.27 -0.67
C ASP A 130 -22.10 -8.70 0.78
N LEU A 131 -21.08 -9.29 1.44
CA LEU A 131 -21.19 -9.78 2.82
C LEU A 131 -20.69 -8.75 3.85
N ARG A 132 -19.81 -7.84 3.46
CA ARG A 132 -19.33 -6.77 4.35
C ARG A 132 -20.24 -5.55 4.35
N GLY A 133 -21.11 -5.43 3.36
CA GLY A 133 -21.84 -4.21 3.07
C GLY A 133 -20.91 -3.12 2.52
N GLY A 134 -21.49 -2.05 2.04
CA GLY A 134 -20.74 -0.92 1.49
C GLY A 134 -21.14 -0.62 0.06
N VAL A 135 -20.55 0.41 -0.49
CA VAL A 135 -20.78 0.85 -1.88
C VAL A 135 -19.53 0.56 -2.69
N HIS A 136 -19.71 -0.16 -3.79
CA HIS A 136 -18.62 -0.40 -4.74
C HIS A 136 -18.63 0.68 -5.81
N PHE A 137 -17.57 1.46 -5.87
CA PHE A 137 -17.34 2.42 -6.95
C PHE A 137 -16.35 1.80 -7.93
N LEU A 138 -16.80 1.56 -9.15
CA LEU A 138 -15.93 1.24 -10.26
C LEU A 138 -15.59 2.56 -10.95
N MET A 139 -14.32 2.96 -10.88
CA MET A 139 -13.81 4.12 -11.59
C MET A 139 -12.91 3.64 -12.72
N GLU A 140 -13.25 4.04 -13.92
CA GLU A 140 -12.42 3.84 -15.10
C GLU A 140 -11.62 5.12 -15.34
N VAL A 141 -10.30 4.98 -15.39
CA VAL A 141 -9.41 6.10 -15.70
C VAL A 141 -9.03 6.02 -17.16
N ASP A 142 -9.33 7.09 -17.90
CA ASP A 142 -8.82 7.23 -19.27
C ASP A 142 -7.31 7.46 -19.23
N SER A 143 -6.58 6.37 -19.32
CA SER A 143 -5.10 6.37 -19.23
C SER A 143 -4.47 7.11 -20.42
N GLU A 144 -5.11 7.15 -21.57
CA GLU A 144 -4.57 7.83 -22.76
C GLU A 144 -4.65 9.36 -22.57
N LEU A 145 -5.80 9.86 -22.11
CA LEU A 145 -5.98 11.27 -21.78
C LEU A 145 -5.03 11.71 -20.67
N LEU A 146 -4.86 10.89 -19.65
CA LEU A 146 -3.97 11.18 -18.53
C LEU A 146 -2.50 11.25 -18.98
N ILE A 147 -2.05 10.32 -19.81
CA ILE A 147 -0.71 10.34 -20.39
C ILE A 147 -0.52 11.56 -21.28
N ALA A 148 -1.48 11.90 -22.13
CA ALA A 148 -1.42 13.07 -23.00
C ALA A 148 -1.29 14.36 -22.17
N THR A 149 -2.12 14.53 -21.14
CA THR A 149 -2.07 15.70 -20.26
C THR A 149 -0.74 15.81 -19.51
N ARG A 150 -0.20 14.68 -19.03
CA ARG A 150 1.12 14.63 -18.38
C ARG A 150 2.25 14.99 -19.34
N LEU A 151 2.22 14.47 -20.56
CA LEU A 151 3.22 14.83 -21.58
C LEU A 151 3.19 16.30 -21.95
N GLU A 152 2.01 16.91 -22.06
CA GLU A 152 1.88 18.36 -22.27
C GLU A 152 2.46 19.16 -21.12
N SER A 153 2.20 18.77 -19.88
CA SER A 153 2.77 19.40 -18.69
C SER A 153 4.31 19.32 -18.70
N TYR A 154 4.87 18.14 -18.96
CA TYR A 154 6.31 17.97 -19.06
C TYR A 154 6.92 18.79 -20.20
N LEU A 155 6.25 18.86 -21.35
CA LEU A 155 6.69 19.66 -22.48
C LEU A 155 6.72 21.15 -22.12
N ALA A 156 5.75 21.64 -21.37
CA ALA A 156 5.71 23.03 -20.89
C ALA A 156 6.87 23.31 -19.92
N ASP A 157 7.13 22.41 -18.97
CA ASP A 157 8.22 22.54 -18.00
C ASP A 157 9.60 22.49 -18.66
N ILE A 158 9.80 21.58 -19.60
CA ILE A 158 11.05 21.48 -20.36
C ILE A 158 11.28 22.75 -21.20
N LYS A 159 10.23 23.25 -21.87
CA LYS A 159 10.34 24.51 -22.62
C LYS A 159 10.70 25.69 -21.73
N ARG A 160 10.18 25.72 -20.49
CA ARG A 160 10.52 26.76 -19.51
C ARG A 160 12.01 26.67 -19.13
N LYS A 161 12.50 25.48 -18.78
CA LYS A 161 13.93 25.24 -18.45
C LYS A 161 14.87 25.61 -19.59
N PHE A 162 14.56 25.19 -20.82
CA PHE A 162 15.38 25.55 -21.98
C PHE A 162 15.43 27.06 -22.23
N ARG A 163 14.32 27.77 -21.94
CA ARG A 163 14.29 29.25 -22.05
C ARG A 163 15.16 29.89 -20.97
N GLU A 164 15.14 29.37 -19.75
CA GLU A 164 15.99 29.83 -18.64
C GLU A 164 17.49 29.65 -18.96
N GLU A 165 17.82 28.52 -19.58
CA GLU A 165 19.22 28.20 -20.02
C GLU A 165 19.58 28.81 -21.37
N ARG A 166 18.71 29.62 -22.00
CA ARG A 166 18.90 30.26 -23.31
C ARG A 166 19.14 29.29 -24.46
N ILE A 167 18.66 28.06 -24.36
CA ILE A 167 18.77 27.06 -25.42
C ILE A 167 17.62 27.26 -26.42
N SER A 168 17.95 27.49 -27.70
CA SER A 168 16.95 27.68 -28.75
C SER A 168 16.39 26.35 -29.24
N ILE A 169 15.07 26.12 -29.03
CA ILE A 169 14.34 24.97 -29.55
C ILE A 169 13.76 25.35 -30.90
N SER A 170 14.06 24.61 -31.93
CA SER A 170 13.52 24.81 -33.29
C SER A 170 12.13 24.18 -33.45
N ARG A 171 11.94 22.98 -32.91
CA ARG A 171 10.67 22.25 -32.97
C ARG A 171 10.47 21.37 -31.73
N SER A 172 9.25 21.29 -31.27
CA SER A 172 8.85 20.34 -30.22
C SER A 172 7.55 19.66 -30.63
N GLU A 173 7.53 18.35 -30.61
CA GLU A 173 6.38 17.55 -31.04
C GLU A 173 6.18 16.38 -30.08
N ILE A 174 4.91 16.08 -29.76
CA ILE A 174 4.54 14.89 -29.01
C ILE A 174 4.10 13.85 -30.03
N SER A 175 4.79 12.70 -30.07
CA SER A 175 4.45 11.57 -30.93
C SER A 175 4.56 10.28 -30.15
N GLU A 176 3.57 9.41 -30.23
CA GLU A 176 3.55 8.05 -29.67
C GLU A 176 4.06 7.96 -28.20
N LYS A 177 3.54 8.81 -27.30
CA LYS A 177 3.95 8.85 -25.88
C LYS A 177 5.41 9.28 -25.67
N LYS A 178 6.00 9.98 -26.62
CA LYS A 178 7.36 10.55 -26.54
C LYS A 178 7.34 12.03 -26.89
N ILE A 179 8.21 12.80 -26.23
CA ILE A 179 8.42 14.20 -26.56
C ILE A 179 9.71 14.30 -27.39
N LEU A 180 9.59 14.81 -28.61
CA LEU A 180 10.71 15.02 -29.53
C LEU A 180 11.06 16.51 -29.54
N PHE A 181 12.34 16.80 -29.34
CA PHE A 181 12.89 18.15 -29.45
C PHE A 181 13.89 18.22 -30.58
N SER A 182 13.85 19.28 -31.36
CA SER A 182 14.88 19.64 -32.33
C SER A 182 15.53 20.93 -31.85
N THR A 183 16.84 20.89 -31.57
CA THR A 183 17.62 22.08 -31.24
C THR A 183 18.32 22.58 -32.47
N ARG A 184 18.43 23.90 -32.62
CA ARG A 184 19.28 24.53 -33.64
C ARG A 184 20.71 24.55 -33.10
N THR A 185 21.50 23.58 -33.50
CA THR A 185 22.93 23.65 -33.26
C THR A 185 23.53 24.66 -34.26
N ASP A 186 23.89 25.84 -33.80
CA ASP A 186 24.73 26.71 -34.62
C ASP A 186 26.09 26.03 -34.80
N ALA A 187 26.28 25.49 -35.99
CA ALA A 187 27.54 24.85 -36.41
C ALA A 187 28.70 25.86 -36.60
N SER A 188 28.76 26.91 -35.81
CA SER A 188 29.74 28.00 -35.98
C SER A 188 30.79 28.07 -34.87
N ASN A 189 30.98 27.00 -34.06
CA ASN A 189 32.13 26.95 -33.12
C ASN A 189 32.99 25.70 -33.35
N GLN A 190 33.42 25.48 -34.61
CA GLN A 190 34.59 24.69 -34.94
C GLN A 190 35.48 25.53 -35.85
N LEU A 191 36.35 26.32 -35.24
CA LEU A 191 37.66 26.76 -35.76
C LEU A 191 38.56 27.01 -34.58
#